data_32b20dde9a64322a77d11125a72daf6e
#
_entry.id   32b20dde9a64322a77d11125a72daf6e
#
_cell.length_a   1.000
_cell.length_b   1.000
_cell.length_c   1.000
_cell.angle_alpha   90.00
_cell.angle_beta   90.00
_cell.angle_gamma   90.00
#
_symmetry.space_group_name_H-M   'P 1'
#
loop_
_entity.id
_entity.type
_entity.pdbx_description
1 polymer ?
#
loop_
_entity_poly.entity_id
_entity_poly.type
_entity_poly.pdbx_seq_one_letter_code
_entity_poly.pdbx_strand_id
1 'polypeptide(L)'
;MKKQTILILFSLLIFGQNLIAQNKDSNYKSTMANKWLDIALEATANEVDRVGAKPTIQSRTLGIATAAMYDAWAAYDAKAVGTTFGAKLRRPVAERTNKNKEIAISFAMLRVLQDIYPEDKAFFLEHFKKMGFNPNNTTTDKTKPEGIGNLVAAAILKERHHDGANQLGDEIGGNGKPYTDYTYYTPMNTYKNVINPDKWHPLPFVDGKGDTFLVNFLTPHWYRVKPFGLKNSSQFRAPEYPKVGSDQLKKEVDEVIDFNANLDHTRKSIIEFMRDGPRSTGQAGHWLRFAQMVSSRDKNNLDRDVKLFFTVGNTAMDAFIACWETKRFYDSARPWTLVRHYYKGQQIKGWGGPDKGTQTIPAERWHPYSPANFVSPPFPAYVSGHSTVSGACAKILELFTGSDTFGETEHRICGIITETPGDPVSLPLPTFTATADMAGISRVMGGYHVQADNIAGLKMGRDIAQYLWSDVFQKYFDGTYKK
;
A
#
# COMPACT_ATOMS: atom_id res chain seq x y z
N MET A 1 35.99 5.35 47.01
CA MET A 1 36.00 5.05 45.58
C MET A 1 34.58 5.29 45.06
N LYS A 2 34.36 6.45 44.40
CA LYS A 2 33.04 6.86 43.86
C LYS A 2 32.83 6.18 42.53
N LYS A 3 31.74 5.39 42.38
CA LYS A 3 31.25 4.87 41.11
C LYS A 3 30.60 6.02 40.35
N GLN A 4 31.21 6.47 39.27
CA GLN A 4 30.59 7.35 38.30
C GLN A 4 29.65 6.52 37.42
N THR A 5 28.37 6.77 37.58
CA THR A 5 27.32 6.27 36.67
C THR A 5 27.33 7.16 35.43
N ILE A 6 27.83 6.64 34.32
CA ILE A 6 27.76 7.31 33.03
C ILE A 6 26.32 7.14 32.53
N LEU A 7 25.55 8.23 32.64
CA LEU A 7 24.25 8.35 31.97
C LEU A 7 24.51 8.60 30.49
N ILE A 8 24.39 7.56 29.65
CA ILE A 8 24.36 7.73 28.22
C ILE A 8 22.96 8.24 27.89
N LEU A 9 22.83 9.55 27.68
CA LEU A 9 21.70 10.16 27.01
C LEU A 9 21.72 9.69 25.57
N PHE A 10 20.92 8.69 25.25
CA PHE A 10 20.47 8.44 23.89
C PHE A 10 19.56 9.62 23.51
N SER A 11 20.12 10.63 22.86
CA SER A 11 19.34 11.60 22.11
C SER A 11 18.63 10.83 21.00
N LEU A 12 17.35 10.55 21.19
CA LEU A 12 16.40 10.19 20.15
C LEU A 12 16.41 11.35 19.14
N LEU A 13 17.29 11.28 18.16
CA LEU A 13 17.13 11.98 16.89
C LEU A 13 15.91 11.34 16.25
N ILE A 14 14.74 11.94 16.51
CA ILE A 14 13.53 11.77 15.73
C ILE A 14 13.87 12.33 14.35
N PHE A 15 14.44 11.52 13.49
CA PHE A 15 14.36 11.71 12.06
C PHE A 15 12.91 11.38 11.67
N GLY A 16 12.00 12.29 12.02
CA GLY A 16 10.79 12.46 11.25
C GLY A 16 11.26 12.67 9.81
N GLN A 17 11.13 11.65 8.97
CA GLN A 17 11.31 11.83 7.54
C GLN A 17 10.21 12.79 7.10
N ASN A 18 10.52 14.09 7.13
CA ASN A 18 9.86 15.05 6.28
C ASN A 18 10.21 14.66 4.83
N LEU A 19 9.53 13.64 4.31
CA LEU A 19 9.37 13.40 2.89
C LEU A 19 8.45 14.49 2.32
N ILE A 20 8.81 15.74 2.59
CA ILE A 20 8.27 16.87 1.89
C ILE A 20 9.29 17.09 0.78
N ALA A 21 8.90 16.74 -0.44
CA ALA A 21 9.63 17.17 -1.63
C ALA A 21 10.10 18.61 -1.44
N GLN A 22 11.43 18.83 -1.46
CA GLN A 22 12.02 20.15 -1.30
C GLN A 22 11.87 21.02 -2.55
N ASN A 23 10.76 20.88 -3.29
CA ASN A 23 10.33 21.79 -4.32
C ASN A 23 8.93 22.31 -4.02
N LYS A 24 8.73 22.86 -2.80
CA LYS A 24 7.55 23.68 -2.57
C LYS A 24 7.73 24.98 -3.34
N ASP A 25 7.09 25.08 -4.50
CA ASP A 25 6.78 26.37 -5.07
C ASP A 25 6.15 27.20 -3.94
N SER A 26 6.78 28.31 -3.54
CA SER A 26 6.37 29.14 -2.41
C SER A 26 4.91 29.63 -2.49
N ASN A 27 4.27 29.45 -3.63
CA ASN A 27 2.90 29.86 -3.95
C ASN A 27 1.86 28.73 -3.88
N TYR A 28 2.26 27.44 -3.73
CA TYR A 28 1.27 26.36 -3.58
C TYR A 28 0.68 26.33 -2.17
N LYS A 29 -0.65 26.48 -2.08
CA LYS A 29 -1.39 26.37 -0.83
C LYS A 29 -2.05 24.99 -0.74
N SER A 30 -1.60 24.17 0.19
CA SER A 30 -2.17 22.84 0.45
C SER A 30 -3.68 22.92 0.69
N THR A 31 -4.47 22.12 -0.04
CA THR A 31 -5.91 22.03 0.08
C THR A 31 -6.35 21.29 1.34
N MET A 32 -7.63 21.39 1.72
CA MET A 32 -8.17 20.59 2.83
C MET A 32 -8.08 19.07 2.54
N ALA A 33 -8.21 18.67 1.28
CA ALA A 33 -8.03 17.29 0.86
C ALA A 33 -6.61 16.78 1.14
N ASN A 34 -5.59 17.56 0.77
CA ASN A 34 -4.19 17.26 1.07
C ASN A 34 -3.92 17.15 2.57
N LYS A 35 -4.44 18.08 3.37
CA LYS A 35 -4.26 18.06 4.84
C LYS A 35 -4.83 16.80 5.47
N TRP A 36 -6.03 16.39 5.07
CA TRP A 36 -6.63 15.16 5.58
C TRP A 36 -5.94 13.91 5.07
N LEU A 37 -5.41 13.94 3.86
CA LEU A 37 -4.59 12.83 3.36
C LEU A 37 -3.29 12.70 4.13
N ASP A 38 -2.59 13.81 4.46
CA ASP A 38 -1.41 13.79 5.34
C ASP A 38 -1.70 13.11 6.67
N ILE A 39 -2.82 13.50 7.33
CA ILE A 39 -3.25 12.93 8.60
C ILE A 39 -3.54 11.41 8.46
N ALA A 40 -4.21 11.00 7.38
CA ALA A 40 -4.50 9.59 7.13
C ALA A 40 -3.23 8.77 6.87
N LEU A 41 -2.26 9.32 6.15
CA LEU A 41 -0.98 8.68 5.87
C LEU A 41 -0.10 8.58 7.13
N GLU A 42 -0.11 9.61 7.99
CA GLU A 42 0.58 9.55 9.28
C GLU A 42 -0.02 8.48 10.20
N ALA A 43 -1.34 8.38 10.29
CA ALA A 43 -2.01 7.30 11.02
C ALA A 43 -1.66 5.91 10.45
N THR A 44 -1.57 5.80 9.11
CA THR A 44 -1.13 4.55 8.46
C THR A 44 0.31 4.19 8.87
N ALA A 45 1.22 5.15 8.89
CA ALA A 45 2.61 4.94 9.32
C ALA A 45 2.68 4.52 10.80
N ASN A 46 1.91 5.17 11.67
CA ASN A 46 1.80 4.81 13.08
C ASN A 46 1.29 3.38 13.28
N GLU A 47 0.28 2.96 12.48
CA GLU A 47 -0.21 1.59 12.51
C GLU A 47 0.86 0.59 12.04
N VAL A 48 1.59 0.91 10.95
CA VAL A 48 2.71 0.07 10.47
C VAL A 48 3.78 -0.11 11.54
N ASP A 49 4.11 0.93 12.28
CA ASP A 49 5.10 0.86 13.36
C ASP A 49 4.58 0.03 14.55
N ARG A 50 3.28 0.10 14.87
CA ARG A 50 2.68 -0.66 15.97
C ARG A 50 2.50 -2.16 15.68
N VAL A 51 2.03 -2.51 14.47
CA VAL A 51 1.57 -3.88 14.18
C VAL A 51 2.18 -4.50 12.93
N GLY A 52 3.16 -3.84 12.31
CA GLY A 52 3.80 -4.24 11.06
C GLY A 52 2.96 -3.94 9.81
N ALA A 53 3.61 -4.02 8.66
CA ALA A 53 2.98 -3.74 7.38
C ALA A 53 1.93 -4.82 7.02
N LYS A 54 0.69 -4.38 6.78
CA LYS A 54 -0.44 -5.20 6.34
C LYS A 54 -1.04 -4.58 5.06
N PRO A 55 -0.41 -4.79 3.90
CA PRO A 55 -0.68 -3.99 2.69
C PRO A 55 -2.13 -4.03 2.22
N THR A 56 -2.81 -5.14 2.39
CA THR A 56 -4.24 -5.32 2.08
C THR A 56 -5.12 -4.42 2.94
N ILE A 57 -4.91 -4.43 4.25
CA ILE A 57 -5.67 -3.62 5.21
C ILE A 57 -5.41 -2.14 4.94
N GLN A 58 -4.13 -1.74 4.82
CA GLN A 58 -3.73 -0.36 4.58
C GLN A 58 -4.32 0.22 3.28
N SER A 59 -4.32 -0.56 2.20
CA SER A 59 -4.93 -0.12 0.94
C SER A 59 -6.43 0.07 1.05
N ARG A 60 -7.12 -0.84 1.77
CA ARG A 60 -8.56 -0.72 2.00
C ARG A 60 -8.90 0.48 2.89
N THR A 61 -8.18 0.70 3.98
CA THR A 61 -8.44 1.84 4.88
C THR A 61 -8.24 3.18 4.15
N LEU A 62 -7.16 3.33 3.36
CA LEU A 62 -6.95 4.53 2.56
C LEU A 62 -7.97 4.68 1.43
N GLY A 63 -8.40 3.58 0.80
CA GLY A 63 -9.50 3.59 -0.18
C GLY A 63 -10.81 4.07 0.43
N ILE A 64 -11.18 3.58 1.61
CA ILE A 64 -12.39 4.01 2.36
C ILE A 64 -12.30 5.49 2.72
N ALA A 65 -11.16 5.96 3.24
CA ALA A 65 -10.97 7.36 3.62
C ALA A 65 -11.11 8.30 2.41
N THR A 66 -10.47 7.97 1.29
CA THR A 66 -10.55 8.77 0.06
C THR A 66 -11.94 8.73 -0.59
N ALA A 67 -12.68 7.62 -0.48
CA ALA A 67 -14.08 7.54 -0.90
C ALA A 67 -14.99 8.41 -0.04
N ALA A 68 -14.80 8.46 1.28
CA ALA A 68 -15.55 9.33 2.17
C ALA A 68 -15.28 10.81 1.89
N MET A 69 -14.03 11.16 1.63
CA MET A 69 -13.65 12.50 1.19
C MET A 69 -14.40 12.90 -0.09
N TYR A 70 -14.41 12.01 -1.08
CA TYR A 70 -15.08 12.21 -2.36
C TYR A 70 -16.59 12.34 -2.20
N ASP A 71 -17.25 11.46 -1.46
CA ASP A 71 -18.70 11.49 -1.28
C ASP A 71 -19.18 12.78 -0.58
N ALA A 72 -18.42 13.24 0.42
CA ALA A 72 -18.72 14.50 1.11
C ALA A 72 -18.58 15.70 0.16
N TRP A 73 -17.54 15.72 -0.66
CA TRP A 73 -17.31 16.72 -1.68
C TRP A 73 -18.39 16.68 -2.80
N ALA A 74 -18.76 15.48 -3.26
CA ALA A 74 -19.68 15.29 -4.39
C ALA A 74 -21.08 15.90 -4.10
N ALA A 75 -21.48 16.01 -2.84
CA ALA A 75 -22.71 16.71 -2.46
C ALA A 75 -22.73 18.19 -2.88
N TYR A 76 -21.57 18.79 -3.07
CA TYR A 76 -21.39 20.19 -3.47
C TYR A 76 -20.87 20.36 -4.90
N ASP A 77 -20.77 19.29 -5.67
CA ASP A 77 -20.43 19.34 -7.10
C ASP A 77 -21.68 19.46 -7.97
N ALA A 78 -21.51 20.04 -9.17
CA ALA A 78 -22.63 20.25 -10.10
C ALA A 78 -23.09 18.95 -10.79
N LYS A 79 -22.13 18.05 -11.07
CA LYS A 79 -22.34 16.84 -11.89
C LYS A 79 -22.05 15.56 -11.13
N ALA A 80 -20.94 15.52 -10.40
CA ALA A 80 -20.48 14.32 -9.73
C ALA A 80 -21.53 13.68 -8.83
N VAL A 81 -21.49 12.35 -8.72
CA VAL A 81 -22.38 11.58 -7.83
C VAL A 81 -21.56 10.86 -6.78
N GLY A 82 -22.07 10.78 -5.56
CA GLY A 82 -21.43 10.05 -4.46
C GLY A 82 -21.57 8.54 -4.63
N THR A 83 -20.64 7.81 -4.01
CA THR A 83 -20.60 6.34 -4.09
C THR A 83 -21.71 5.66 -3.30
N THR A 84 -22.18 6.30 -2.22
CA THR A 84 -23.24 5.78 -1.33
C THR A 84 -24.62 6.35 -1.64
N PHE A 85 -24.73 7.66 -1.78
CA PHE A 85 -26.01 8.34 -1.95
C PHE A 85 -26.32 8.78 -3.39
N GLY A 86 -25.40 8.57 -4.34
CA GLY A 86 -25.57 9.10 -5.70
C GLY A 86 -25.74 10.62 -5.66
N ALA A 87 -26.78 11.14 -6.33
CA ALA A 87 -27.11 12.57 -6.34
C ALA A 87 -28.03 13.01 -5.18
N LYS A 88 -28.45 12.10 -4.28
CA LYS A 88 -29.50 12.39 -3.27
C LYS A 88 -29.11 13.45 -2.23
N LEU A 89 -27.81 13.68 -2.03
CA LEU A 89 -27.30 14.71 -1.11
C LEU A 89 -26.90 16.01 -1.82
N ARG A 90 -27.13 16.14 -3.13
CA ARG A 90 -26.69 17.30 -3.90
C ARG A 90 -27.32 18.60 -3.37
N ARG A 91 -26.44 19.58 -3.09
CA ARG A 91 -26.83 20.86 -2.50
C ARG A 91 -27.22 21.90 -3.57
N PRO A 92 -28.06 22.89 -3.22
CA PRO A 92 -28.35 24.03 -4.08
C PRO A 92 -27.09 24.78 -4.52
N VAL A 93 -27.14 25.45 -5.66
CA VAL A 93 -25.98 26.16 -6.25
C VAL A 93 -25.33 27.13 -5.27
N ALA A 94 -26.15 27.91 -4.55
CA ALA A 94 -25.69 28.92 -3.57
C ALA A 94 -24.88 28.30 -2.41
N GLU A 95 -25.05 27.00 -2.12
CA GLU A 95 -24.35 26.30 -1.05
C GLU A 95 -23.04 25.61 -1.52
N ARG A 96 -22.78 25.54 -2.83
CA ARG A 96 -21.61 24.83 -3.41
C ARG A 96 -20.31 25.63 -3.28
N THR A 97 -20.03 26.09 -2.08
CA THR A 97 -18.85 26.90 -1.75
C THR A 97 -17.68 25.99 -1.31
N ASN A 98 -16.43 26.44 -1.50
CA ASN A 98 -15.26 25.73 -0.99
C ASN A 98 -15.33 25.54 0.53
N LYS A 99 -15.84 26.54 1.26
CA LYS A 99 -16.03 26.44 2.72
C LYS A 99 -16.92 25.25 3.11
N ASN A 100 -18.07 25.08 2.44
CA ASN A 100 -18.96 23.96 2.73
C ASN A 100 -18.37 22.61 2.33
N LYS A 101 -17.64 22.54 1.21
CA LYS A 101 -16.88 21.34 0.81
C LYS A 101 -15.86 20.96 1.87
N GLU A 102 -15.06 21.91 2.35
CA GLU A 102 -14.01 21.69 3.36
C GLU A 102 -14.59 21.21 4.70
N ILE A 103 -15.71 21.78 5.15
CA ILE A 103 -16.39 21.35 6.36
C ILE A 103 -16.91 19.91 6.20
N ALA A 104 -17.65 19.63 5.12
CA ALA A 104 -18.21 18.29 4.89
C ALA A 104 -17.13 17.21 4.79
N ILE A 105 -16.05 17.48 4.05
CA ILE A 105 -14.86 16.60 3.97
C ILE A 105 -14.29 16.36 5.37
N SER A 106 -14.11 17.42 6.17
CA SER A 106 -13.49 17.31 7.48
C SER A 106 -14.30 16.44 8.45
N PHE A 107 -15.61 16.58 8.45
CA PHE A 107 -16.48 15.73 9.28
C PHE A 107 -16.50 14.28 8.79
N ALA A 108 -16.56 14.05 7.48
CA ALA A 108 -16.48 12.69 6.93
C ALA A 108 -15.15 12.00 7.28
N MET A 109 -14.03 12.69 7.06
CA MET A 109 -12.70 12.16 7.35
C MET A 109 -12.51 11.86 8.84
N LEU A 110 -12.90 12.79 9.74
CA LEU A 110 -12.79 12.53 11.17
C LEU A 110 -13.52 11.23 11.57
N ARG A 111 -14.79 11.06 11.17
CA ARG A 111 -15.59 9.88 11.57
C ARG A 111 -15.02 8.58 11.01
N VAL A 112 -14.64 8.59 9.74
CA VAL A 112 -14.08 7.41 9.09
C VAL A 112 -12.72 7.05 9.69
N LEU A 113 -11.81 8.02 9.86
CA LEU A 113 -10.48 7.73 10.41
C LEU A 113 -10.54 7.23 11.86
N GLN A 114 -11.47 7.75 12.69
CA GLN A 114 -11.68 7.26 14.06
C GLN A 114 -12.18 5.81 14.13
N ASP A 115 -12.87 5.32 13.11
CA ASP A 115 -13.35 3.95 13.02
C ASP A 115 -12.24 2.99 12.55
N ILE A 116 -11.58 3.36 11.44
CA ILE A 116 -10.58 2.49 10.80
C ILE A 116 -9.20 2.50 11.47
N TYR A 117 -8.90 3.54 12.28
CA TYR A 117 -7.68 3.65 13.10
C TYR A 117 -8.05 3.96 14.56
N PRO A 118 -8.62 3.00 15.28
CA PRO A 118 -9.16 3.25 16.63
C PRO A 118 -8.13 3.69 17.66
N GLU A 119 -6.86 3.31 17.48
CA GLU A 119 -5.76 3.70 18.36
C GLU A 119 -5.33 5.16 18.19
N ASP A 120 -5.63 5.79 17.05
CA ASP A 120 -5.23 7.16 16.71
C ASP A 120 -6.36 8.20 16.92
N LYS A 121 -7.44 7.85 17.65
CA LYS A 121 -8.57 8.75 17.88
C LYS A 121 -8.20 10.11 18.47
N ALA A 122 -7.29 10.14 19.45
CA ALA A 122 -6.82 11.36 20.07
C ALA A 122 -6.08 12.28 19.08
N PHE A 123 -5.24 11.68 18.23
CA PHE A 123 -4.50 12.35 17.17
C PHE A 123 -5.45 13.03 16.17
N PHE A 124 -6.49 12.34 15.72
CA PHE A 124 -7.50 12.95 14.82
C PHE A 124 -8.28 14.08 15.47
N LEU A 125 -8.67 13.93 16.74
CA LEU A 125 -9.38 14.97 17.48
C LEU A 125 -8.55 16.24 17.67
N GLU A 126 -7.25 16.09 17.89
CA GLU A 126 -6.34 17.23 18.02
C GLU A 126 -6.26 18.02 16.71
N HIS A 127 -6.01 17.32 15.57
CA HIS A 127 -5.97 17.97 14.25
C HIS A 127 -7.29 18.63 13.87
N PHE A 128 -8.41 17.97 14.14
CA PHE A 128 -9.74 18.50 13.86
C PHE A 128 -10.02 19.81 14.62
N LYS A 129 -9.67 19.84 15.91
CA LYS A 129 -9.79 21.06 16.75
C LYS A 129 -8.86 22.18 16.27
N LYS A 130 -7.61 21.86 15.88
CA LYS A 130 -6.67 22.84 15.30
C LYS A 130 -7.19 23.46 14.00
N MET A 131 -8.00 22.74 13.23
CA MET A 131 -8.69 23.26 12.04
C MET A 131 -9.91 24.14 12.39
N GLY A 132 -10.27 24.31 13.67
CA GLY A 132 -11.37 25.14 14.15
C GLY A 132 -12.73 24.46 14.18
N PHE A 133 -12.78 23.11 14.07
CA PHE A 133 -14.04 22.36 14.09
C PHE A 133 -14.38 21.80 15.48
N ASN A 134 -15.70 21.67 15.75
CA ASN A 134 -16.20 21.05 16.98
C ASN A 134 -16.45 19.54 16.76
N PRO A 135 -15.65 18.63 17.34
CA PRO A 135 -15.81 17.20 17.17
C PRO A 135 -17.09 16.63 17.77
N ASN A 136 -17.73 17.35 18.70
CA ASN A 136 -18.97 16.92 19.35
C ASN A 136 -20.21 17.20 18.49
N ASN A 137 -20.08 17.92 17.35
CA ASN A 137 -21.18 18.13 16.43
C ASN A 137 -21.46 16.85 15.64
N THR A 138 -22.50 16.12 16.03
CA THR A 138 -22.94 14.86 15.41
C THR A 138 -24.21 15.01 14.59
N THR A 139 -24.57 16.25 14.21
CA THR A 139 -25.79 16.52 13.42
C THR A 139 -25.81 15.68 12.15
N THR A 140 -27.00 15.20 11.76
CA THR A 140 -27.29 14.54 10.48
C THR A 140 -28.20 15.41 9.60
N ASP A 141 -28.34 16.69 9.91
CA ASP A 141 -29.09 17.65 9.12
C ASP A 141 -28.44 17.82 7.74
N LYS A 142 -29.16 17.40 6.71
CA LYS A 142 -28.69 17.45 5.30
C LYS A 142 -28.49 18.87 4.77
N THR A 143 -29.02 19.88 5.45
CA THR A 143 -28.85 21.28 5.06
C THR A 143 -27.55 21.88 5.57
N LYS A 144 -26.84 21.18 6.44
CA LYS A 144 -25.56 21.60 7.04
C LYS A 144 -24.40 20.78 6.53
N PRO A 145 -23.24 21.36 6.23
CA PRO A 145 -22.07 20.62 5.73
C PRO A 145 -21.54 19.58 6.74
N GLU A 146 -21.64 19.88 8.04
CA GLU A 146 -21.30 18.91 9.09
C GLU A 146 -22.20 17.67 9.02
N GLY A 147 -23.51 17.90 8.78
CA GLY A 147 -24.49 16.82 8.65
C GLY A 147 -24.25 15.95 7.39
N ILE A 148 -23.87 16.57 6.28
CA ILE A 148 -23.47 15.85 5.07
C ILE A 148 -22.28 14.96 5.37
N GLY A 149 -21.21 15.48 6.01
CA GLY A 149 -20.01 14.71 6.36
C GLY A 149 -20.33 13.53 7.29
N ASN A 150 -21.10 13.75 8.36
CA ASN A 150 -21.50 12.71 9.30
C ASN A 150 -22.35 11.60 8.63
N LEU A 151 -23.30 11.97 7.76
CA LEU A 151 -24.14 11.02 7.02
C LEU A 151 -23.33 10.15 6.06
N VAL A 152 -22.43 10.77 5.30
CA VAL A 152 -21.55 10.07 4.34
C VAL A 152 -20.67 9.06 5.07
N ALA A 153 -20.02 9.48 6.16
CA ALA A 153 -19.17 8.57 6.94
C ALA A 153 -19.96 7.38 7.47
N ALA A 154 -21.13 7.62 8.08
CA ALA A 154 -21.98 6.54 8.61
C ALA A 154 -22.40 5.54 7.52
N ALA A 155 -22.73 6.02 6.31
CA ALA A 155 -23.15 5.15 5.22
C ALA A 155 -21.99 4.30 4.66
N ILE A 156 -20.82 4.91 4.46
CA ILE A 156 -19.64 4.18 3.98
C ILE A 156 -19.20 3.14 4.99
N LEU A 157 -19.10 3.48 6.27
CA LEU A 157 -18.72 2.55 7.33
C LEU A 157 -19.70 1.38 7.43
N LYS A 158 -21.01 1.65 7.39
CA LYS A 158 -22.03 0.61 7.37
C LYS A 158 -21.86 -0.37 6.22
N GLU A 159 -21.52 0.11 5.02
CA GLU A 159 -21.26 -0.77 3.85
C GLU A 159 -19.96 -1.54 4.00
N ARG A 160 -18.92 -0.92 4.58
CA ARG A 160 -17.57 -1.48 4.65
C ARG A 160 -17.33 -2.39 5.86
N HIS A 161 -18.07 -2.26 6.94
CA HIS A 161 -17.92 -3.15 8.10
C HIS A 161 -18.13 -4.63 7.75
N HIS A 162 -19.00 -4.95 6.77
CA HIS A 162 -19.32 -6.31 6.32
C HIS A 162 -19.03 -6.51 4.82
N ASP A 163 -17.89 -6.02 4.37
CA ASP A 163 -17.46 -6.14 2.97
C ASP A 163 -16.58 -7.37 2.70
N GLY A 164 -16.45 -8.27 3.68
CA GLY A 164 -15.62 -9.47 3.61
C GLY A 164 -14.19 -9.29 4.14
N ALA A 165 -13.79 -8.08 4.59
CA ALA A 165 -12.48 -7.84 5.20
C ALA A 165 -12.36 -8.36 6.64
N ASN A 166 -13.48 -8.72 7.27
CA ASN A 166 -13.55 -9.11 8.68
C ASN A 166 -12.99 -8.04 9.63
N GLN A 167 -13.29 -6.76 9.34
CA GLN A 167 -12.80 -5.65 10.15
C GLN A 167 -13.26 -5.73 11.61
N LEU A 168 -14.49 -6.17 11.85
CA LEU A 168 -15.07 -6.30 13.18
C LEU A 168 -14.78 -7.67 13.84
N GLY A 169 -14.24 -8.62 13.08
CA GLY A 169 -13.99 -9.99 13.58
C GLY A 169 -15.22 -10.90 13.57
N ASP A 170 -16.37 -10.45 13.07
CA ASP A 170 -17.69 -11.06 13.17
C ASP A 170 -18.22 -11.68 11.87
N GLU A 171 -17.39 -11.75 10.81
CA GLU A 171 -17.75 -12.51 9.62
C GLU A 171 -18.01 -14.00 9.97
N ILE A 172 -18.92 -14.64 9.24
CA ILE A 172 -19.28 -16.05 9.48
C ILE A 172 -18.03 -16.92 9.38
N GLY A 173 -17.68 -17.61 10.47
CA GLY A 173 -16.44 -18.38 10.60
C GLY A 173 -15.28 -17.59 11.23
N GLY A 174 -15.48 -16.31 11.55
CA GLY A 174 -14.54 -15.49 12.29
C GLY A 174 -14.40 -15.91 13.76
N ASN A 175 -13.36 -15.41 14.42
CA ASN A 175 -13.03 -15.76 15.82
C ASN A 175 -13.14 -14.55 16.78
N GLY A 176 -13.85 -13.51 16.40
CA GLY A 176 -14.02 -12.28 17.18
C GLY A 176 -12.83 -11.33 17.13
N LYS A 177 -11.77 -11.63 16.36
CA LYS A 177 -10.60 -10.76 16.24
C LYS A 177 -10.58 -10.10 14.85
N PRO A 178 -10.38 -8.77 14.79
CA PRO A 178 -10.33 -8.03 13.53
C PRO A 178 -9.34 -8.62 12.52
N TYR A 179 -9.76 -8.66 11.26
CA TYR A 179 -8.96 -9.05 10.10
C TYR A 179 -8.35 -10.46 10.15
N THR A 180 -8.83 -11.33 11.04
CA THR A 180 -8.40 -12.74 11.06
C THR A 180 -9.01 -13.52 9.90
N ASP A 181 -8.31 -14.56 9.47
CA ASP A 181 -8.83 -15.46 8.44
C ASP A 181 -10.04 -16.25 8.93
N TYR A 182 -11.09 -16.27 8.12
CA TYR A 182 -12.31 -17.05 8.32
C TYR A 182 -12.58 -18.02 7.16
N THR A 183 -11.56 -18.20 6.29
CA THR A 183 -11.63 -19.12 5.14
C THR A 183 -10.83 -20.40 5.37
N TYR A 184 -10.27 -20.54 6.57
CA TYR A 184 -9.53 -21.73 7.01
C TYR A 184 -8.40 -22.11 6.05
N TYR A 185 -7.65 -21.12 5.55
CA TYR A 185 -6.51 -21.39 4.69
C TYR A 185 -5.45 -22.21 5.41
N THR A 186 -5.03 -23.30 4.79
CA THR A 186 -3.92 -24.12 5.24
C THR A 186 -2.92 -24.31 4.10
N PRO A 187 -1.63 -23.96 4.30
CA PRO A 187 -0.60 -24.18 3.29
C PRO A 187 -0.34 -25.66 3.07
N MET A 188 -0.07 -26.03 1.80
CA MET A 188 0.31 -27.42 1.45
C MET A 188 1.65 -27.81 2.06
N ASN A 189 2.58 -26.89 2.11
CA ASN A 189 3.93 -27.07 2.64
C ASN A 189 4.04 -26.52 4.07
N THR A 190 4.95 -27.10 4.85
CA THR A 190 5.42 -26.50 6.10
C THR A 190 6.84 -26.01 5.96
N TYR A 191 7.33 -25.19 6.88
CA TYR A 191 8.72 -24.76 6.90
C TYR A 191 9.72 -25.93 6.90
N LYS A 192 9.40 -27.03 7.62
CA LYS A 192 10.26 -28.21 7.78
C LYS A 192 10.11 -29.22 6.65
N ASN A 193 8.99 -29.21 5.93
CA ASN A 193 8.69 -30.21 4.90
C ASN A 193 8.03 -29.55 3.69
N VAL A 194 8.79 -29.41 2.61
CA VAL A 194 8.33 -28.90 1.32
C VAL A 194 7.95 -30.08 0.44
N ILE A 195 6.65 -30.39 0.37
CA ILE A 195 6.10 -31.49 -0.43
C ILE A 195 6.03 -31.10 -1.90
N ASN A 196 5.65 -29.85 -2.18
CA ASN A 196 5.56 -29.31 -3.54
C ASN A 196 6.33 -27.99 -3.63
N PRO A 197 7.45 -27.92 -4.37
CA PRO A 197 8.29 -26.74 -4.47
C PRO A 197 7.64 -25.57 -5.24
N ASP A 198 6.53 -25.79 -5.96
CA ASP A 198 5.74 -24.74 -6.58
C ASP A 198 4.83 -23.99 -5.59
N LYS A 199 4.64 -24.54 -4.38
CA LYS A 199 3.69 -24.02 -3.41
C LYS A 199 4.35 -23.26 -2.27
N TRP A 200 3.66 -22.23 -1.80
CA TRP A 200 4.08 -21.39 -0.69
C TRP A 200 4.07 -22.13 0.65
N HIS A 201 4.88 -21.67 1.58
CA HIS A 201 4.85 -22.05 2.99
C HIS A 201 5.31 -20.88 3.89
N PRO A 202 4.87 -20.87 5.17
CA PRO A 202 5.36 -19.88 6.13
C PRO A 202 6.85 -20.04 6.38
N LEU A 203 7.55 -18.90 6.54
CA LEU A 203 8.97 -18.84 6.88
C LEU A 203 9.16 -18.35 8.31
N PRO A 204 10.26 -18.75 8.99
CA PRO A 204 10.61 -18.24 10.29
C PRO A 204 11.14 -16.81 10.18
N PHE A 205 10.63 -15.94 11.05
CA PHE A 205 11.14 -14.59 11.29
C PHE A 205 11.83 -14.58 12.65
N VAL A 206 12.75 -13.66 12.85
CA VAL A 206 13.45 -13.48 14.13
C VAL A 206 12.99 -12.14 14.72
N ASP A 207 12.50 -12.16 15.93
CA ASP A 207 12.08 -10.93 16.64
C ASP A 207 13.28 -10.14 17.19
N GLY A 208 13.00 -8.99 17.82
CA GLY A 208 14.03 -8.13 18.42
C GLY A 208 14.75 -8.76 19.63
N LYS A 209 14.28 -9.92 20.14
CA LYS A 209 14.90 -10.67 21.23
C LYS A 209 15.73 -11.85 20.73
N GLY A 210 15.68 -12.15 19.43
CA GLY A 210 16.34 -13.30 18.81
C GLY A 210 15.48 -14.57 18.78
N ASP A 211 14.20 -14.50 19.21
CA ASP A 211 13.29 -15.62 19.17
C ASP A 211 12.73 -15.82 17.76
N THR A 212 12.61 -17.09 17.35
CA THR A 212 12.10 -17.46 16.04
C THR A 212 10.60 -17.78 16.11
N PHE A 213 9.82 -17.17 15.18
CA PHE A 213 8.38 -17.42 15.06
C PHE A 213 7.97 -17.56 13.59
N LEU A 214 6.88 -18.31 13.33
CA LEU A 214 6.33 -18.46 11.99
C LEU A 214 5.25 -17.41 11.74
N VAL A 215 5.28 -16.79 10.56
CA VAL A 215 4.23 -15.87 10.12
C VAL A 215 3.37 -16.56 9.07
N ASN A 216 2.08 -16.70 9.38
CA ASN A 216 1.10 -17.27 8.46
C ASN A 216 0.73 -16.31 7.33
N PHE A 217 0.05 -16.81 6.31
CA PHE A 217 -0.43 -15.99 5.20
C PHE A 217 -1.27 -14.82 5.71
N LEU A 218 -0.80 -13.60 5.44
CA LEU A 218 -1.52 -12.38 5.81
C LEU A 218 -2.82 -12.26 5.01
N THR A 219 -3.95 -12.23 5.70
CA THR A 219 -5.28 -12.00 5.13
C THR A 219 -5.62 -12.90 3.93
N PRO A 220 -5.54 -14.25 4.04
CA PRO A 220 -5.81 -15.14 2.91
C PRO A 220 -7.26 -15.08 2.41
N HIS A 221 -8.18 -14.52 3.21
CA HIS A 221 -9.58 -14.27 2.88
C HIS A 221 -9.81 -13.03 2.00
N TRP A 222 -8.77 -12.27 1.65
CA TRP A 222 -8.94 -10.95 1.00
C TRP A 222 -9.59 -11.00 -0.38
N TYR A 223 -9.60 -12.14 -1.05
CA TYR A 223 -10.36 -12.38 -2.28
C TYR A 223 -11.88 -12.27 -2.11
N ARG A 224 -12.38 -12.30 -0.87
CA ARG A 224 -13.80 -12.11 -0.52
C ARG A 224 -14.17 -10.65 -0.29
N VAL A 225 -13.19 -9.77 -0.17
CA VAL A 225 -13.46 -8.35 0.03
C VAL A 225 -14.16 -7.77 -1.19
N LYS A 226 -15.26 -7.06 -0.96
CA LYS A 226 -16.03 -6.39 -2.01
C LYS A 226 -15.18 -5.27 -2.62
N PRO A 227 -14.81 -5.35 -3.90
CA PRO A 227 -14.07 -4.29 -4.58
C PRO A 227 -14.87 -2.99 -4.62
N PHE A 228 -14.16 -1.89 -4.89
CA PHE A 228 -14.79 -0.60 -5.13
C PHE A 228 -15.46 -0.56 -6.51
N GLY A 229 -14.70 -0.83 -7.57
CA GLY A 229 -15.15 -0.68 -8.95
C GLY A 229 -15.06 -1.96 -9.78
N LEU A 230 -14.27 -2.95 -9.39
CA LEU A 230 -14.24 -4.25 -10.07
C LEU A 230 -15.56 -5.01 -9.87
N LYS A 231 -15.95 -5.80 -10.84
CA LYS A 231 -17.15 -6.66 -10.75
C LYS A 231 -16.99 -7.75 -9.68
N ASN A 232 -15.78 -8.28 -9.56
CA ASN A 232 -15.36 -9.26 -8.55
C ASN A 232 -13.83 -9.29 -8.49
N SER A 233 -13.29 -9.97 -7.46
CA SER A 233 -11.84 -10.05 -7.23
C SER A 233 -11.06 -10.78 -8.33
N SER A 234 -11.70 -11.70 -9.08
CA SER A 234 -11.06 -12.51 -10.13
C SER A 234 -11.14 -11.91 -11.53
N GLN A 235 -11.76 -10.73 -11.70
CA GLN A 235 -11.99 -10.11 -13.00
C GLN A 235 -10.72 -9.98 -13.84
N PHE A 236 -9.59 -9.73 -13.22
CA PHE A 236 -8.29 -9.56 -13.87
C PHE A 236 -7.26 -10.60 -13.41
N ARG A 237 -7.71 -11.80 -12.96
CA ARG A 237 -6.76 -12.86 -12.57
C ARG A 237 -5.72 -13.07 -13.66
N ALA A 238 -4.45 -13.01 -13.27
CA ALA A 238 -3.34 -13.24 -14.18
C ALA A 238 -3.34 -14.69 -14.71
N PRO A 239 -2.78 -14.95 -15.91
CA PRO A 239 -2.65 -16.30 -16.46
C PRO A 239 -1.72 -17.15 -15.60
N GLU A 240 -1.58 -18.43 -15.92
CA GLU A 240 -0.72 -19.36 -15.19
C GLU A 240 0.76 -18.94 -15.26
N TYR A 241 1.49 -19.13 -14.15
CA TYR A 241 2.91 -18.81 -14.01
C TYR A 241 3.81 -20.01 -14.36
N PRO A 242 5.10 -19.78 -14.70
CA PRO A 242 6.05 -20.85 -14.99
C PRO A 242 6.26 -21.76 -13.77
N LYS A 243 6.22 -23.07 -13.97
CA LYS A 243 6.34 -24.10 -12.92
C LYS A 243 7.77 -24.60 -12.76
N VAL A 244 8.06 -25.18 -11.60
CA VAL A 244 9.29 -25.92 -11.35
C VAL A 244 9.48 -26.98 -12.43
N GLY A 245 10.68 -27.03 -12.99
CA GLY A 245 11.04 -27.88 -14.13
C GLY A 245 10.95 -27.18 -15.49
N SER A 246 10.37 -25.97 -15.58
CA SER A 246 10.42 -25.18 -16.80
C SER A 246 11.73 -24.40 -16.94
N ASP A 247 12.24 -24.29 -18.17
CA ASP A 247 13.45 -23.49 -18.46
C ASP A 247 13.26 -22.02 -18.12
N GLN A 248 12.05 -21.51 -18.28
CA GLN A 248 11.72 -20.12 -17.94
C GLN A 248 11.91 -19.87 -16.45
N LEU A 249 11.29 -20.67 -15.57
CA LEU A 249 11.43 -20.47 -14.12
C LEU A 249 12.87 -20.64 -13.66
N LYS A 250 13.60 -21.60 -14.26
CA LYS A 250 15.03 -21.79 -13.93
C LYS A 250 15.85 -20.54 -14.25
N LYS A 251 15.66 -19.92 -15.42
CA LYS A 251 16.33 -18.68 -15.82
C LYS A 251 15.97 -17.52 -14.89
N GLU A 252 14.71 -17.40 -14.50
CA GLU A 252 14.24 -16.35 -13.59
C GLU A 252 14.80 -16.53 -12.16
N VAL A 253 15.00 -17.76 -11.71
CA VAL A 253 15.69 -18.06 -10.44
C VAL A 253 17.18 -17.69 -10.52
N ASP A 254 17.83 -17.97 -11.65
CA ASP A 254 19.22 -17.59 -11.88
C ASP A 254 19.39 -16.07 -11.88
N GLU A 255 18.46 -15.33 -12.50
CA GLU A 255 18.42 -13.87 -12.47
C GLU A 255 18.32 -13.33 -11.02
N VAL A 256 17.46 -13.92 -10.20
CA VAL A 256 17.34 -13.53 -8.78
C VAL A 256 18.65 -13.77 -8.01
N ILE A 257 19.33 -14.88 -8.27
CA ILE A 257 20.64 -15.18 -7.65
C ILE A 257 21.69 -14.17 -8.11
N ASP A 258 21.72 -13.84 -9.41
CA ASP A 258 22.65 -12.86 -9.97
C ASP A 258 22.44 -11.47 -9.37
N PHE A 259 21.20 -10.98 -9.30
CA PHE A 259 20.90 -9.71 -8.63
C PHE A 259 21.36 -9.70 -7.17
N ASN A 260 21.06 -10.76 -6.43
CA ASN A 260 21.40 -10.86 -5.01
C ASN A 260 22.93 -10.94 -4.78
N ALA A 261 23.66 -11.52 -5.71
CA ALA A 261 25.12 -11.58 -5.69
C ALA A 261 25.80 -10.25 -6.09
N ASN A 262 25.11 -9.38 -6.81
CA ASN A 262 25.66 -8.16 -7.39
C ASN A 262 24.97 -6.89 -6.88
N LEU A 263 24.60 -6.86 -5.59
CA LEU A 263 23.98 -5.69 -4.95
C LEU A 263 24.99 -4.55 -4.79
N ASP A 264 24.77 -3.44 -5.51
CA ASP A 264 25.46 -2.17 -5.34
C ASP A 264 24.61 -1.16 -4.54
N HIS A 265 25.16 0.03 -4.28
CA HIS A 265 24.47 1.08 -3.53
C HIS A 265 23.14 1.51 -4.19
N THR A 266 23.10 1.57 -5.52
CA THR A 266 21.89 1.96 -6.27
C THR A 266 20.79 0.91 -6.12
N ARG A 267 21.13 -0.38 -6.34
CA ARG A 267 20.17 -1.48 -6.19
C ARG A 267 19.64 -1.58 -4.77
N LYS A 268 20.50 -1.49 -3.76
CA LYS A 268 20.11 -1.45 -2.34
C LYS A 268 19.16 -0.30 -2.05
N SER A 269 19.46 0.92 -2.52
CA SER A 269 18.60 2.09 -2.37
C SER A 269 17.23 1.91 -3.03
N ILE A 270 17.18 1.37 -4.25
CA ILE A 270 15.91 1.05 -4.94
C ILE A 270 15.09 0.04 -4.17
N ILE A 271 15.73 -1.05 -3.69
CA ILE A 271 15.04 -2.10 -2.91
C ILE A 271 14.44 -1.50 -1.62
N GLU A 272 15.22 -0.71 -0.88
CA GLU A 272 14.78 -0.13 0.39
C GLU A 272 13.73 0.96 0.21
N PHE A 273 13.85 1.80 -0.82
CA PHE A 273 12.87 2.83 -1.16
C PHE A 273 11.51 2.22 -1.49
N MET A 274 11.50 1.19 -2.35
CA MET A 274 10.26 0.55 -2.82
C MET A 274 9.79 -0.59 -1.91
N ARG A 275 10.40 -0.78 -0.74
CA ARG A 275 10.07 -1.91 0.14
C ARG A 275 8.73 -1.73 0.85
N ASP A 276 8.39 -0.51 1.24
CA ASP A 276 7.17 -0.16 1.96
C ASP A 276 6.94 -1.01 3.23
N GLY A 277 8.01 -1.22 3.98
CA GLY A 277 8.04 -1.95 5.25
C GLY A 277 7.90 -1.02 6.47
N PRO A 278 8.56 -1.32 7.59
CA PRO A 278 8.58 -0.47 8.79
C PRO A 278 8.93 0.99 8.48
N ARG A 279 8.32 1.92 9.19
CA ARG A 279 8.46 3.37 9.02
C ARG A 279 8.01 3.89 7.64
N SER A 280 7.05 3.23 7.01
CA SER A 280 6.45 3.67 5.76
C SER A 280 4.93 3.81 5.87
N THR A 281 4.32 4.43 4.88
CA THR A 281 2.86 4.52 4.74
C THR A 281 2.25 3.31 4.01
N GLY A 282 3.04 2.24 3.80
CA GLY A 282 2.68 1.12 2.96
C GLY A 282 2.58 1.48 1.47
N GLN A 283 2.41 0.49 0.62
CA GLN A 283 2.43 0.67 -0.85
C GLN A 283 1.34 1.62 -1.35
N ALA A 284 0.11 1.49 -0.86
CA ALA A 284 -0.98 2.39 -1.25
C ALA A 284 -0.71 3.83 -0.79
N GLY A 285 -0.18 4.00 0.42
CA GLY A 285 0.20 5.30 0.96
C GLY A 285 1.36 5.93 0.19
N HIS A 286 2.34 5.15 -0.25
CA HIS A 286 3.44 5.63 -1.08
C HIS A 286 2.92 6.24 -2.40
N TRP A 287 2.02 5.56 -3.11
CA TRP A 287 1.41 6.09 -4.33
C TRP A 287 0.49 7.30 -4.07
N LEU A 288 -0.14 7.38 -2.89
CA LEU A 288 -0.87 8.58 -2.48
C LEU A 288 0.08 9.77 -2.17
N ARG A 289 1.30 9.51 -1.66
CA ARG A 289 2.35 10.54 -1.56
C ARG A 289 2.77 11.05 -2.94
N PHE A 290 2.95 10.16 -3.92
CA PHE A 290 3.21 10.59 -5.29
C PHE A 290 2.04 11.41 -5.87
N ALA A 291 0.80 11.06 -5.55
CA ALA A 291 -0.35 11.88 -5.92
C ALA A 291 -0.34 13.28 -5.27
N GLN A 292 0.16 13.43 -4.04
CA GLN A 292 0.36 14.74 -3.41
C GLN A 292 1.49 15.54 -4.09
N MET A 293 2.56 14.88 -4.55
CA MET A 293 3.60 15.53 -5.35
C MET A 293 3.03 16.05 -6.68
N VAL A 294 2.20 15.24 -7.35
CA VAL A 294 1.45 15.65 -8.54
C VAL A 294 0.53 16.84 -8.24
N SER A 295 -0.21 16.81 -7.14
CA SER A 295 -1.06 17.92 -6.71
C SER A 295 -0.28 19.21 -6.56
N SER A 296 0.88 19.17 -5.92
CA SER A 296 1.77 20.32 -5.75
C SER A 296 2.34 20.81 -7.08
N ARG A 297 2.85 19.90 -7.91
CA ARG A 297 3.41 20.21 -9.24
C ARG A 297 2.39 20.90 -10.15
N ASP A 298 1.16 20.37 -10.19
CA ASP A 298 0.10 20.83 -11.07
C ASP A 298 -0.74 21.94 -10.45
N LYS A 299 -0.43 22.38 -9.22
CA LYS A 299 -1.14 23.42 -8.45
C LYS A 299 -2.64 23.17 -8.36
N ASN A 300 -3.00 21.94 -8.04
CA ASN A 300 -4.39 21.51 -7.97
C ASN A 300 -5.20 22.33 -6.97
N ASN A 301 -6.46 22.58 -7.32
CA ASN A 301 -7.46 23.07 -6.38
C ASN A 301 -8.10 21.90 -5.61
N LEU A 302 -8.97 22.23 -4.63
CA LEU A 302 -9.67 21.25 -3.81
C LEU A 302 -10.44 20.20 -4.64
N ASP A 303 -11.14 20.63 -5.67
CA ASP A 303 -11.97 19.74 -6.49
C ASP A 303 -11.14 18.73 -7.27
N ARG A 304 -9.98 19.15 -7.76
CA ARG A 304 -9.06 18.28 -8.49
C ARG A 304 -8.34 17.30 -7.55
N ASP A 305 -7.94 17.76 -6.35
CA ASP A 305 -7.30 16.92 -5.33
C ASP A 305 -8.23 15.81 -4.82
N VAL A 306 -9.48 16.15 -4.51
CA VAL A 306 -10.45 15.16 -4.07
C VAL A 306 -10.63 14.06 -5.10
N LYS A 307 -10.75 14.41 -6.39
CA LYS A 307 -10.83 13.44 -7.49
C LYS A 307 -9.56 12.62 -7.63
N LEU A 308 -8.40 13.25 -7.55
CA LEU A 308 -7.09 12.59 -7.66
C LEU A 308 -6.91 11.53 -6.56
N PHE A 309 -7.11 11.91 -5.31
CA PHE A 309 -6.92 10.99 -4.18
C PHE A 309 -7.96 9.88 -4.15
N PHE A 310 -9.20 10.18 -4.54
CA PHE A 310 -10.24 9.18 -4.72
C PHE A 310 -9.88 8.13 -5.77
N THR A 311 -9.36 8.56 -6.93
CA THR A 311 -8.95 7.60 -7.97
C THR A 311 -7.77 6.75 -7.54
N VAL A 312 -6.71 7.33 -6.99
CA VAL A 312 -5.51 6.59 -6.60
C VAL A 312 -5.80 5.64 -5.44
N GLY A 313 -6.49 6.11 -4.38
CA GLY A 313 -6.79 5.29 -3.20
C GLY A 313 -7.67 4.08 -3.51
N ASN A 314 -8.73 4.26 -4.32
CA ASN A 314 -9.63 3.15 -4.67
C ASN A 314 -9.05 2.23 -5.75
N THR A 315 -8.19 2.74 -6.64
CA THR A 315 -7.42 1.89 -7.57
C THR A 315 -6.44 1.00 -6.80
N ALA A 316 -5.73 1.52 -5.80
CA ALA A 316 -4.84 0.73 -4.96
C ALA A 316 -5.61 -0.36 -4.19
N MET A 317 -6.79 -0.05 -3.64
CA MET A 317 -7.64 -1.01 -2.94
C MET A 317 -8.05 -2.16 -3.86
N ASP A 318 -8.58 -1.87 -5.03
CA ASP A 318 -9.05 -2.89 -5.99
C ASP A 318 -7.89 -3.72 -6.55
N ALA A 319 -6.74 -3.10 -6.80
CA ALA A 319 -5.53 -3.79 -7.23
C ALA A 319 -5.04 -4.80 -6.20
N PHE A 320 -5.09 -4.48 -4.89
CA PHE A 320 -4.75 -5.43 -3.84
C PHE A 320 -5.76 -6.57 -3.71
N ILE A 321 -7.05 -6.30 -3.86
CA ILE A 321 -8.09 -7.33 -3.82
C ILE A 321 -7.87 -8.35 -4.94
N ALA A 322 -7.67 -7.88 -6.18
CA ALA A 322 -7.41 -8.73 -7.32
C ALA A 322 -6.06 -9.46 -7.24
N CYS A 323 -5.02 -8.80 -6.75
CA CYS A 323 -3.72 -9.41 -6.49
C CYS A 323 -3.81 -10.54 -5.46
N TRP A 324 -4.52 -10.35 -4.34
CA TRP A 324 -4.67 -11.36 -3.29
C TRP A 324 -5.54 -12.53 -3.73
N GLU A 325 -6.51 -12.30 -4.59
CA GLU A 325 -7.26 -13.35 -5.25
C GLU A 325 -6.34 -14.26 -6.07
N THR A 326 -5.50 -13.65 -6.92
CA THR A 326 -4.53 -14.39 -7.74
C THR A 326 -3.50 -15.13 -6.85
N LYS A 327 -3.00 -14.50 -5.78
CA LYS A 327 -2.11 -15.15 -4.80
C LYS A 327 -2.74 -16.36 -4.13
N ARG A 328 -4.00 -16.21 -3.69
CA ARG A 328 -4.74 -17.27 -3.02
C ARG A 328 -5.08 -18.43 -3.97
N PHE A 329 -5.34 -18.11 -5.24
CA PHE A 329 -5.68 -19.09 -6.28
C PHE A 329 -4.47 -19.96 -6.65
N TYR A 330 -3.33 -19.35 -6.92
CA TYR A 330 -2.13 -20.07 -7.37
C TYR A 330 -1.27 -20.61 -6.22
N ASP A 331 -1.25 -19.95 -5.08
CA ASP A 331 -0.50 -20.34 -3.89
C ASP A 331 0.98 -20.62 -4.15
N SER A 332 1.65 -19.74 -4.92
CA SER A 332 2.97 -19.99 -5.50
C SER A 332 4.13 -19.75 -4.54
N ALA A 333 5.20 -20.52 -4.72
CA ALA A 333 6.42 -20.44 -3.93
C ALA A 333 7.17 -19.11 -4.11
N ARG A 334 7.97 -18.73 -3.10
CA ARG A 334 8.90 -17.61 -3.12
C ARG A 334 10.29 -18.02 -3.61
N PRO A 335 11.13 -17.09 -4.11
CA PRO A 335 12.51 -17.38 -4.48
C PRO A 335 13.31 -18.08 -3.39
N TRP A 336 13.04 -17.79 -2.12
CA TRP A 336 13.62 -18.47 -0.97
C TRP A 336 13.50 -20.02 -1.07
N THR A 337 12.35 -20.51 -1.50
CA THR A 337 12.09 -21.94 -1.72
C THR A 337 12.72 -22.44 -3.03
N LEU A 338 12.53 -21.66 -4.10
CA LEU A 338 12.96 -22.03 -5.45
C LEU A 338 14.50 -22.15 -5.56
N VAL A 339 15.24 -21.19 -5.01
CA VAL A 339 16.72 -21.23 -5.00
C VAL A 339 17.22 -22.48 -4.26
N ARG A 340 16.65 -22.77 -3.08
CA ARG A 340 17.00 -23.96 -2.30
C ARG A 340 16.64 -25.26 -3.01
N HIS A 341 15.57 -25.26 -3.80
CA HIS A 341 15.17 -26.43 -4.59
C HIS A 341 16.10 -26.68 -5.75
N TYR A 342 16.34 -25.67 -6.59
CA TYR A 342 17.14 -25.83 -7.82
C TYR A 342 18.62 -26.06 -7.56
N TYR A 343 19.16 -25.52 -6.47
CA TYR A 343 20.59 -25.53 -6.16
C TYR A 343 20.94 -26.34 -4.90
N LYS A 344 20.05 -27.24 -4.48
CA LYS A 344 20.28 -28.10 -3.30
C LYS A 344 21.65 -28.79 -3.35
N GLY A 345 22.44 -28.65 -2.28
CA GLY A 345 23.78 -29.23 -2.15
C GLY A 345 24.87 -28.50 -2.94
N GLN A 346 24.57 -27.37 -3.59
CA GLN A 346 25.52 -26.60 -4.37
C GLN A 346 25.95 -25.32 -3.65
N GLN A 347 27.15 -24.83 -3.99
CA GLN A 347 27.64 -23.53 -3.60
C GLN A 347 27.22 -22.48 -4.65
N ILE A 348 26.68 -21.38 -4.22
CA ILE A 348 26.27 -20.25 -5.08
C ILE A 348 26.82 -18.93 -4.53
N LYS A 349 26.98 -17.93 -5.40
CA LYS A 349 27.23 -16.56 -4.96
C LYS A 349 25.92 -15.93 -4.51
N GLY A 350 25.96 -15.16 -3.43
CA GLY A 350 24.80 -14.45 -2.91
C GLY A 350 25.19 -13.42 -1.85
N TRP A 351 24.24 -12.61 -1.44
CA TRP A 351 24.44 -11.69 -0.34
C TRP A 351 24.66 -12.44 0.98
N GLY A 352 25.79 -12.18 1.63
CA GLY A 352 26.24 -12.89 2.84
C GLY A 352 25.55 -12.46 4.14
N GLY A 353 24.61 -11.51 4.09
CA GLY A 353 23.98 -10.87 5.25
C GLY A 353 24.50 -9.45 5.48
N PRO A 354 23.95 -8.72 6.47
CA PRO A 354 24.32 -7.35 6.76
C PRO A 354 25.84 -7.16 6.86
N ASP A 355 26.37 -6.18 6.14
CA ASP A 355 27.79 -5.76 6.10
C ASP A 355 28.79 -6.83 5.64
N LYS A 356 28.32 -7.96 5.09
CA LYS A 356 29.20 -9.06 4.65
C LYS A 356 29.43 -9.09 3.13
N GLY A 357 28.74 -8.26 2.37
CA GLY A 357 28.84 -8.22 0.92
C GLY A 357 28.48 -9.55 0.26
N THR A 358 29.01 -9.78 -0.95
CA THR A 358 28.82 -11.01 -1.70
C THR A 358 29.74 -12.13 -1.20
N GLN A 359 29.16 -13.30 -0.97
CA GLN A 359 29.91 -14.49 -0.53
C GLN A 359 29.53 -15.72 -1.38
N THR A 360 30.39 -16.72 -1.36
CA THR A 360 30.05 -18.08 -1.81
C THR A 360 29.45 -18.81 -0.62
N ILE A 361 28.19 -19.22 -0.73
CA ILE A 361 27.42 -19.84 0.34
C ILE A 361 26.72 -21.11 -0.15
N PRO A 362 26.45 -22.09 0.71
CA PRO A 362 25.52 -23.18 0.38
C PRO A 362 24.15 -22.59 -0.01
N ALA A 363 23.54 -23.11 -1.07
CA ALA A 363 22.24 -22.63 -1.55
C ALA A 363 21.15 -22.67 -0.47
N GLU A 364 21.26 -23.61 0.47
CA GLU A 364 20.38 -23.72 1.64
C GLU A 364 20.48 -22.53 2.61
N ARG A 365 21.53 -21.72 2.51
CA ARG A 365 21.73 -20.50 3.29
C ARG A 365 21.38 -19.23 2.53
N TRP A 366 21.07 -19.34 1.24
CA TRP A 366 20.66 -18.17 0.46
C TRP A 366 19.40 -17.52 1.04
N HIS A 367 19.36 -16.21 1.05
CA HIS A 367 18.18 -15.43 1.49
C HIS A 367 18.09 -14.08 0.75
N PRO A 368 16.89 -13.49 0.65
CA PRO A 368 16.68 -12.17 0.09
C PRO A 368 17.49 -11.08 0.81
N TYR A 369 17.71 -9.94 0.14
CA TYR A 369 18.25 -8.74 0.77
C TYR A 369 17.21 -8.14 1.71
N SER A 370 17.15 -8.65 2.92
CA SER A 370 16.19 -8.23 3.95
C SER A 370 16.69 -8.54 5.37
N PRO A 371 16.22 -7.77 6.38
CA PRO A 371 16.57 -8.06 7.77
C PRO A 371 15.91 -9.35 8.26
N ALA A 372 16.48 -9.97 9.30
CA ALA A 372 16.03 -11.24 9.85
C ALA A 372 14.59 -11.21 10.39
N ASN A 373 14.10 -10.06 10.82
CA ASN A 373 12.72 -9.87 11.27
C ASN A 373 11.69 -9.76 10.13
N PHE A 374 12.14 -9.79 8.88
CA PHE A 374 11.28 -9.79 7.69
C PHE A 374 11.98 -10.50 6.52
N VAL A 375 12.16 -11.80 6.63
CA VAL A 375 12.93 -12.60 5.65
C VAL A 375 12.32 -12.56 4.25
N SER A 376 11.01 -12.68 4.14
CA SER A 376 10.26 -12.61 2.87
C SER A 376 8.81 -12.26 3.18
N PRO A 377 8.06 -11.60 2.26
CA PRO A 377 6.66 -11.31 2.51
C PRO A 377 5.86 -12.59 2.86
N PRO A 378 5.09 -12.61 3.97
CA PRO A 378 4.42 -13.81 4.46
C PRO A 378 3.09 -14.07 3.71
N PHE A 379 3.18 -14.31 2.41
CA PHE A 379 2.08 -14.67 1.50
C PHE A 379 2.65 -15.18 0.16
N PRO A 380 1.87 -15.91 -0.65
CA PRO A 380 2.31 -16.45 -1.95
C PRO A 380 2.91 -15.40 -2.90
N ALA A 381 3.78 -15.81 -3.80
CA ALA A 381 4.53 -14.91 -4.66
C ALA A 381 3.70 -14.32 -5.79
N TYR A 382 3.13 -15.17 -6.64
CA TYR A 382 2.48 -14.77 -7.90
C TYR A 382 1.05 -14.22 -7.69
N VAL A 383 0.75 -13.04 -8.19
CA VAL A 383 1.58 -12.01 -8.81
C VAL A 383 2.22 -11.12 -7.75
N SER A 384 3.27 -10.34 -8.12
CA SER A 384 3.88 -9.38 -7.20
C SER A 384 2.89 -8.27 -6.80
N GLY A 385 2.66 -8.10 -5.49
CA GLY A 385 1.78 -7.04 -4.96
C GLY A 385 2.28 -5.64 -5.28
N HIS A 386 3.59 -5.40 -5.12
CA HIS A 386 4.22 -4.12 -5.47
C HIS A 386 4.04 -3.80 -6.96
N SER A 387 4.29 -4.76 -7.83
CA SER A 387 4.12 -4.59 -9.28
C SER A 387 2.66 -4.29 -9.65
N THR A 388 1.70 -5.03 -9.06
CA THR A 388 0.27 -4.84 -9.36
C THR A 388 -0.21 -3.46 -8.93
N VAL A 389 0.07 -3.06 -7.70
CA VAL A 389 -0.37 -1.77 -7.19
C VAL A 389 0.36 -0.61 -7.86
N SER A 390 1.67 -0.75 -8.09
CA SER A 390 2.43 0.29 -8.77
C SER A 390 2.01 0.44 -10.23
N GLY A 391 1.80 -0.66 -10.96
CA GLY A 391 1.27 -0.61 -12.32
C GLY A 391 -0.11 0.04 -12.38
N ALA A 392 -0.98 -0.24 -11.40
CA ALA A 392 -2.31 0.36 -11.31
C ALA A 392 -2.26 1.86 -10.97
N CYS A 393 -1.52 2.24 -9.94
CA CYS A 393 -1.45 3.63 -9.49
C CYS A 393 -0.70 4.53 -10.48
N ALA A 394 0.36 4.03 -11.12
CA ALA A 394 1.05 4.76 -12.20
C ALA A 394 0.12 5.02 -13.38
N LYS A 395 -0.59 3.98 -13.83
CA LYS A 395 -1.51 4.11 -14.96
C LYS A 395 -2.68 5.04 -14.65
N ILE A 396 -3.23 5.01 -13.43
CA ILE A 396 -4.31 5.92 -13.06
C ILE A 396 -3.84 7.38 -12.96
N LEU A 397 -2.59 7.62 -12.50
CA LEU A 397 -1.99 8.95 -12.49
C LEU A 397 -1.77 9.49 -13.91
N GLU A 398 -1.26 8.66 -14.83
CA GLU A 398 -1.14 8.98 -16.25
C GLU A 398 -2.50 9.37 -16.85
N LEU A 399 -3.53 8.56 -16.65
CA LEU A 399 -4.88 8.80 -17.17
C LEU A 399 -5.54 10.05 -16.56
N PHE A 400 -5.31 10.30 -15.28
CA PHE A 400 -5.86 11.47 -14.58
C PHE A 400 -5.18 12.78 -15.00
N THR A 401 -3.86 12.76 -15.18
CA THR A 401 -3.08 13.96 -15.57
C THR A 401 -3.08 14.18 -17.07
N GLY A 402 -3.31 13.14 -17.87
CA GLY A 402 -3.18 13.15 -19.32
C GLY A 402 -1.74 13.03 -19.82
N SER A 403 -0.78 12.72 -18.93
CA SER A 403 0.64 12.58 -19.25
C SER A 403 1.30 11.56 -18.33
N ASP A 404 2.25 10.77 -18.87
CA ASP A 404 3.08 9.86 -18.07
C ASP A 404 4.23 10.56 -17.34
N THR A 405 4.41 11.87 -17.54
CA THR A 405 5.50 12.63 -16.91
C THR A 405 5.30 12.73 -15.40
N PHE A 406 6.28 12.23 -14.63
CA PHE A 406 6.35 12.47 -13.20
C PHE A 406 7.37 13.56 -12.88
N GLY A 407 8.62 13.42 -13.35
CA GLY A 407 9.64 14.46 -13.31
C GLY A 407 10.28 14.68 -11.95
N GLU A 408 10.22 13.69 -11.06
CA GLU A 408 10.75 13.78 -9.70
C GLU A 408 12.09 13.06 -9.55
N THR A 409 12.78 13.33 -8.45
CA THR A 409 14.01 12.62 -8.06
C THR A 409 13.97 12.37 -6.56
N GLU A 410 14.20 11.14 -6.17
CA GLU A 410 14.29 10.75 -4.77
C GLU A 410 15.75 10.63 -4.34
N HIS A 411 16.09 11.14 -3.15
CA HIS A 411 17.43 11.08 -2.57
C HIS A 411 17.42 10.13 -1.38
N ARG A 412 18.24 9.08 -1.43
CA ARG A 412 18.28 8.00 -0.43
C ARG A 412 19.69 7.70 0.02
N ILE A 413 19.80 7.21 1.26
CA ILE A 413 21.00 6.57 1.78
C ILE A 413 20.77 5.07 1.73
N CYS A 414 21.64 4.32 1.03
CA CYS A 414 21.49 2.87 0.93
C CYS A 414 21.82 2.19 2.26
N GLY A 415 21.25 1.01 2.50
CA GLY A 415 21.56 0.17 3.65
C GLY A 415 20.88 0.60 4.97
N ILE A 416 20.18 1.74 5.00
CA ILE A 416 19.63 2.32 6.24
C ILE A 416 18.63 1.40 6.97
N ILE A 417 18.03 0.45 6.26
CA ILE A 417 17.06 -0.50 6.82
C ILE A 417 17.70 -1.87 7.10
N THR A 418 18.66 -2.27 6.26
CA THR A 418 19.09 -3.67 6.19
C THR A 418 20.52 -3.89 6.69
N GLU A 419 21.40 -2.88 6.54
CA GLU A 419 22.82 -2.96 6.94
C GLU A 419 23.35 -1.58 7.32
N THR A 420 24.65 -1.41 7.55
CA THR A 420 25.25 -0.11 7.82
C THR A 420 24.99 0.87 6.67
N PRO A 421 24.52 2.11 6.97
CA PRO A 421 24.27 3.12 5.95
C PRO A 421 25.51 3.38 5.07
N GLY A 422 25.30 3.33 3.75
CA GLY A 422 26.31 3.64 2.75
C GLY A 422 26.15 5.05 2.16
N ASP A 423 26.62 5.23 0.91
CA ASP A 423 26.59 6.53 0.26
C ASP A 423 25.19 6.98 -0.18
N PRO A 424 24.93 8.29 -0.23
CA PRO A 424 23.71 8.85 -0.80
C PRO A 424 23.58 8.50 -2.28
N VAL A 425 22.35 8.16 -2.69
CA VAL A 425 21.99 7.83 -4.07
C VAL A 425 20.81 8.67 -4.52
N SER A 426 20.87 9.21 -5.75
CA SER A 426 19.75 9.88 -6.40
C SER A 426 19.04 8.92 -7.35
N LEU A 427 17.75 8.74 -7.14
CA LEU A 427 16.88 7.87 -7.92
C LEU A 427 15.95 8.72 -8.78
N PRO A 428 16.19 8.85 -10.12
CA PRO A 428 15.29 9.58 -10.99
C PRO A 428 13.98 8.86 -11.18
N LEU A 429 12.87 9.59 -11.10
CA LEU A 429 11.49 9.14 -11.32
C LEU A 429 10.89 9.95 -12.50
N PRO A 430 11.37 9.74 -13.74
CA PRO A 430 11.02 10.59 -14.87
C PRO A 430 9.55 10.45 -15.28
N THR A 431 9.00 9.25 -15.20
CA THR A 431 7.61 8.95 -15.55
C THR A 431 6.95 8.08 -14.49
N PHE A 432 5.61 8.08 -14.46
CA PHE A 432 4.86 7.17 -13.59
C PHE A 432 5.13 5.71 -13.97
N THR A 433 5.17 5.41 -15.27
CA THR A 433 5.50 4.06 -15.77
C THR A 433 6.87 3.60 -15.30
N ALA A 434 7.92 4.42 -15.47
CA ALA A 434 9.28 4.08 -15.02
C ALA A 434 9.36 3.89 -13.50
N THR A 435 8.60 4.68 -12.73
CA THR A 435 8.52 4.54 -11.27
C THR A 435 7.85 3.22 -10.87
N ALA A 436 6.80 2.80 -11.58
CA ALA A 436 6.16 1.51 -11.35
C ALA A 436 7.07 0.34 -11.74
N ASP A 437 7.79 0.45 -12.84
CA ASP A 437 8.76 -0.56 -13.28
C ASP A 437 9.92 -0.67 -12.29
N MET A 438 10.40 0.45 -11.74
CA MET A 438 11.39 0.47 -10.64
C MET A 438 10.84 -0.24 -9.39
N ALA A 439 9.59 0.01 -9.00
CA ALA A 439 8.96 -0.68 -7.88
C ALA A 439 8.85 -2.19 -8.14
N GLY A 440 8.52 -2.59 -9.35
CA GLY A 440 8.42 -3.98 -9.75
C GLY A 440 9.76 -4.71 -9.73
N ILE A 441 10.78 -4.18 -10.42
CA ILE A 441 12.11 -4.80 -10.50
C ILE A 441 12.82 -4.80 -9.13
N SER A 442 12.53 -3.86 -8.25
CA SER A 442 13.06 -3.83 -6.88
C SER A 442 12.80 -5.14 -6.14
N ARG A 443 11.68 -5.80 -6.47
CA ARG A 443 11.27 -7.06 -5.81
C ARG A 443 12.08 -8.26 -6.31
N VAL A 444 12.46 -8.25 -7.58
CA VAL A 444 13.34 -9.26 -8.18
C VAL A 444 14.77 -9.08 -7.65
N MET A 445 15.28 -7.84 -7.70
CA MET A 445 16.61 -7.48 -7.14
C MET A 445 16.72 -7.85 -5.66
N GLY A 446 15.67 -7.61 -4.87
CA GLY A 446 15.61 -7.93 -3.45
C GLY A 446 15.47 -9.42 -3.13
N GLY A 447 15.17 -10.26 -4.13
CA GLY A 447 15.01 -11.70 -3.94
C GLY A 447 13.65 -12.13 -3.42
N TYR A 448 12.62 -11.29 -3.57
CA TYR A 448 11.26 -11.57 -3.07
C TYR A 448 10.34 -12.18 -4.12
N HIS A 449 10.62 -11.94 -5.40
CA HIS A 449 9.84 -12.36 -6.56
C HIS A 449 10.74 -12.78 -7.71
N VAL A 450 10.21 -13.59 -8.63
CA VAL A 450 10.79 -13.86 -9.94
C VAL A 450 10.20 -12.92 -10.99
N GLN A 451 10.76 -12.88 -12.20
CA GLN A 451 10.36 -11.94 -13.24
C GLN A 451 8.91 -12.13 -13.71
N ALA A 452 8.45 -13.38 -13.79
CA ALA A 452 7.05 -13.67 -14.11
C ALA A 452 6.05 -13.00 -13.14
N ASP A 453 6.37 -13.01 -11.82
CA ASP A 453 5.54 -12.34 -10.81
C ASP A 453 5.46 -10.83 -11.06
N ASN A 454 6.58 -10.23 -11.44
CA ASN A 454 6.73 -8.81 -11.70
C ASN A 454 5.96 -8.38 -12.95
N ILE A 455 6.24 -9.00 -14.08
CA ILE A 455 5.67 -8.65 -15.39
C ILE A 455 4.15 -8.83 -15.38
N ALA A 456 3.67 -9.97 -14.88
CA ALA A 456 2.24 -10.24 -14.79
C ALA A 456 1.53 -9.27 -13.82
N GLY A 457 2.20 -8.92 -12.71
CA GLY A 457 1.67 -7.94 -11.76
C GLY A 457 1.52 -6.55 -12.37
N LEU A 458 2.57 -6.02 -13.00
CA LEU A 458 2.53 -4.71 -13.68
C LEU A 458 1.42 -4.65 -14.75
N LYS A 459 1.32 -5.70 -15.58
CA LYS A 459 0.27 -5.79 -16.59
C LYS A 459 -1.13 -5.78 -15.97
N MET A 460 -1.36 -6.64 -14.99
CA MET A 460 -2.63 -6.74 -14.28
C MET A 460 -3.04 -5.40 -13.67
N GLY A 461 -2.10 -4.70 -13.03
CA GLY A 461 -2.35 -3.37 -12.46
C GLY A 461 -2.76 -2.34 -13.51
N ARG A 462 -2.05 -2.27 -14.64
CA ARG A 462 -2.37 -1.36 -15.74
C ARG A 462 -3.76 -1.63 -16.34
N ASP A 463 -4.11 -2.91 -16.51
CA ASP A 463 -5.44 -3.32 -17.04
C ASP A 463 -6.57 -2.92 -16.05
N ILE A 464 -6.36 -3.11 -14.74
CA ILE A 464 -7.29 -2.67 -13.69
C ILE A 464 -7.50 -1.15 -13.74
N ALA A 465 -6.44 -0.37 -13.81
CA ALA A 465 -6.53 1.08 -13.83
C ALA A 465 -7.25 1.60 -15.08
N GLN A 466 -6.97 1.01 -16.25
CA GLN A 466 -7.65 1.38 -17.49
C GLN A 466 -9.16 1.14 -17.40
N TYR A 467 -9.58 -0.01 -16.85
CA TYR A 467 -10.98 -0.33 -16.62
C TYR A 467 -11.63 0.63 -15.61
N LEU A 468 -10.98 0.84 -14.46
CA LEU A 468 -11.51 1.73 -13.42
C LEU A 468 -11.66 3.16 -13.90
N TRP A 469 -10.74 3.64 -14.74
CA TRP A 469 -10.83 4.98 -15.32
C TRP A 469 -12.03 5.12 -16.24
N SER A 470 -12.14 4.28 -17.27
CA SER A 470 -13.16 4.41 -18.30
C SER A 470 -14.57 4.01 -17.84
N ASP A 471 -14.66 2.96 -17.01
CA ASP A 471 -15.95 2.35 -16.67
C ASP A 471 -16.50 2.76 -15.30
N VAL A 472 -15.65 3.35 -14.44
CA VAL A 472 -16.03 3.68 -13.07
C VAL A 472 -15.84 5.16 -12.78
N PHE A 473 -14.59 5.66 -12.71
CA PHE A 473 -14.32 7.00 -12.19
C PHE A 473 -14.90 8.12 -13.04
N GLN A 474 -14.74 8.05 -14.38
CA GLN A 474 -15.31 9.07 -15.25
C GLN A 474 -16.84 9.17 -15.09
N LYS A 475 -17.52 8.03 -14.93
CA LYS A 475 -18.98 8.00 -14.73
C LYS A 475 -19.40 8.57 -13.38
N TYR A 476 -18.57 8.44 -12.33
CA TYR A 476 -18.79 9.14 -11.07
C TYR A 476 -18.65 10.66 -11.23
N PHE A 477 -17.66 11.11 -11.99
CA PHE A 477 -17.36 12.54 -12.16
C PHE A 477 -18.38 13.27 -13.03
N ASP A 478 -18.88 12.63 -14.07
CA ASP A 478 -19.89 13.20 -14.98
C ASP A 478 -21.36 12.97 -14.54
N GLY A 479 -21.55 12.14 -13.51
CA GLY A 479 -22.87 11.84 -12.92
C GLY A 479 -23.64 10.74 -13.65
N THR A 480 -23.02 10.01 -14.57
CA THR A 480 -23.67 8.92 -15.35
C THR A 480 -23.55 7.55 -14.68
N TYR A 481 -22.80 7.42 -13.58
CA TYR A 481 -22.69 6.15 -12.86
C TYR A 481 -24.04 5.71 -12.30
N LYS A 482 -24.46 4.51 -12.69
CA LYS A 482 -25.67 3.84 -12.19
C LYS A 482 -25.26 2.70 -11.27
N LYS A 483 -25.64 2.81 -10.00
CA LYS A 483 -25.42 1.77 -8.97
C LYS A 483 -26.46 0.66 -9.12
#